data_f6c0e2c4ccc7c2dbf4fb53a606fd9e14
#
_entry.id   f6c0e2c4ccc7c2dbf4fb53a606fd9e14
#
_cell.length_a   1.000
_cell.length_b   1.000
_cell.length_c   1.000
_cell.angle_alpha   90.00
_cell.angle_beta   90.00
_cell.angle_gamma   90.00
#
_symmetry.space_group_name_H-M   'P 1'
#
loop_
_entity.id
_entity.type
_entity.pdbx_description
1 polymer ?
#
loop_
_entity_poly.entity_id
_entity_poly.type
_entity_poly.pdbx_seq_one_letter_code
_entity_poly.pdbx_strand_id
1 'polypeptide(L)'
;RDPVAFLLIFKSKALLLGLLSFPFITFVTYALGAFGPSFYIRNFSMTATEVGIIYGLITVFGSMIGVICGGILGDKLRETYVNGKLYLIMASAVLTGVTAIGFIHSENLVASFTWKFVYHIASTAWLGCAASTVTELVLPRLRAVASAFFILMLSMIGLALGPYLTGMVSDIYINSGLLPGPALKNAMTLTLVVLVLPFGLLAVACKYLKNDEAEIYEKARSLGEEI
;
A
#
# COMPACT_ATOMS: atom_id res chain seq x y z
N ARG A 1 3.79 30.55 -11.45
CA ARG A 1 3.93 29.56 -10.35
C ARG A 1 3.13 30.11 -9.17
N ASP A 2 1.83 29.80 -9.14
CA ASP A 2 0.95 30.33 -8.08
C ASP A 2 1.03 29.44 -6.84
N PRO A 3 1.53 29.95 -5.70
CA PRO A 3 1.50 29.20 -4.43
C PRO A 3 0.07 28.84 -4.02
N VAL A 4 -0.92 29.58 -4.52
CA VAL A 4 -2.35 29.31 -4.31
C VAL A 4 -2.77 28.00 -4.99
N ALA A 5 -2.18 27.62 -6.13
CA ALA A 5 -2.48 26.37 -6.82
C ALA A 5 -2.09 25.13 -5.98
N PHE A 6 -0.99 25.20 -5.23
CA PHE A 6 -0.58 24.12 -4.34
C PHE A 6 -1.55 23.93 -3.17
N LEU A 7 -2.09 25.02 -2.62
CA LEU A 7 -3.11 24.97 -1.56
C LEU A 7 -4.43 24.35 -2.04
N LEU A 8 -4.72 24.36 -3.34
CA LEU A 8 -5.92 23.74 -3.91
C LEU A 8 -5.88 22.21 -3.83
N ILE A 9 -4.69 21.58 -3.85
CA ILE A 9 -4.52 20.14 -3.66
C ILE A 9 -5.05 19.72 -2.28
N PHE A 10 -4.88 20.57 -1.26
CA PHE A 10 -5.29 20.29 0.11
C PHE A 10 -6.74 20.68 0.44
N LYS A 11 -7.51 21.16 -0.53
CA LYS A 11 -8.94 21.45 -0.32
C LYS A 11 -9.81 20.18 -0.35
N SER A 12 -9.47 19.20 -1.17
CA SER A 12 -10.21 17.94 -1.22
C SER A 12 -9.92 17.11 0.04
N LYS A 13 -10.97 16.86 0.82
CA LYS A 13 -10.89 16.02 2.02
C LYS A 13 -10.63 14.56 1.66
N ALA A 14 -11.24 14.06 0.59
CA ALA A 14 -11.01 12.70 0.10
C ALA A 14 -9.55 12.51 -0.33
N LEU A 15 -8.97 13.49 -1.02
CA LEU A 15 -7.56 13.44 -1.43
C LEU A 15 -6.62 13.47 -0.22
N LEU A 16 -6.86 14.35 0.75
CA LEU A 16 -6.05 14.41 1.98
C LEU A 16 -6.08 13.11 2.76
N LEU A 17 -7.27 12.55 2.97
CA LEU A 17 -7.43 11.28 3.66
C LEU A 17 -6.77 10.12 2.89
N GLY A 18 -6.85 10.14 1.56
CA GLY A 18 -6.13 9.22 0.70
C GLY A 18 -4.62 9.34 0.85
N LEU A 19 -4.06 10.55 0.67
CA LEU A 19 -2.63 10.82 0.80
C LEU A 19 -2.07 10.49 2.19
N LEU A 20 -2.90 10.58 3.24
CA LEU A 20 -2.52 10.16 4.58
C LEU A 20 -2.62 8.63 4.78
N SER A 21 -3.54 7.95 4.07
CA SER A 21 -3.77 6.52 4.24
C SER A 21 -2.80 5.65 3.43
N PHE A 22 -2.53 6.02 2.18
CA PHE A 22 -1.71 5.21 1.25
C PHE A 22 -0.30 4.90 1.77
N PRO A 23 0.43 5.82 2.42
CA PRO A 23 1.74 5.54 2.98
C PRO A 23 1.75 4.43 4.03
N PHE A 24 0.66 4.19 4.75
CA PHE A 24 0.59 3.11 5.73
C PHE A 24 0.44 1.73 5.08
N ILE A 25 -0.16 1.65 3.89
CA ILE A 25 -0.18 0.40 3.12
C ILE A 25 1.24 0.10 2.61
N THR A 26 1.94 1.11 2.07
CA THR A 26 3.33 0.95 1.62
C THR A 26 4.28 0.69 2.78
N PHE A 27 4.04 1.24 3.97
CA PHE A 27 4.81 0.96 5.18
C PHE A 27 4.88 -0.56 5.44
N VAL A 28 3.73 -1.23 5.45
CA VAL A 28 3.67 -2.67 5.65
C VAL A 28 4.32 -3.42 4.48
N THR A 29 4.02 -3.02 3.25
CA THR A 29 4.55 -3.68 2.05
C THR A 29 6.08 -3.61 1.98
N TYR A 30 6.66 -2.45 2.23
CA TYR A 30 8.13 -2.28 2.23
C TYR A 30 8.79 -2.94 3.44
N ALA A 31 8.18 -2.91 4.62
CA ALA A 31 8.69 -3.59 5.79
C ALA A 31 8.79 -5.12 5.57
N LEU A 32 7.68 -5.73 5.11
CA LEU A 32 7.65 -7.16 4.83
C LEU A 32 8.46 -7.53 3.58
N GLY A 33 8.63 -6.62 2.64
CA GLY A 33 9.50 -6.77 1.49
C GLY A 33 10.98 -6.84 1.89
N ALA A 34 11.43 -5.89 2.70
CA ALA A 34 12.81 -5.80 3.16
C ALA A 34 13.24 -6.98 4.07
N PHE A 35 12.36 -7.38 4.98
CA PHE A 35 12.65 -8.47 5.92
C PHE A 35 12.24 -9.85 5.44
N GLY A 36 11.48 -9.97 4.35
CA GLY A 36 11.04 -11.24 3.80
C GLY A 36 12.18 -12.22 3.52
N PRO A 37 13.25 -11.84 2.80
CA PRO A 37 14.39 -12.72 2.61
C PRO A 37 15.00 -13.22 3.92
N SER A 38 15.23 -12.31 4.88
CA SER A 38 15.78 -12.65 6.19
C SER A 38 14.85 -13.57 6.99
N PHE A 39 13.53 -13.42 6.84
CA PHE A 39 12.53 -14.29 7.45
C PHE A 39 12.67 -15.74 6.97
N TYR A 40 12.81 -15.98 5.67
CA TYR A 40 12.98 -17.34 5.11
C TYR A 40 14.32 -17.95 5.50
N ILE A 41 15.40 -17.17 5.50
CA ILE A 41 16.73 -17.64 5.94
C ILE A 41 16.69 -18.07 7.41
N ARG A 42 16.08 -17.26 8.29
CA ARG A 42 16.10 -17.48 9.75
C ARG A 42 15.11 -18.55 10.23
N ASN A 43 13.96 -18.67 9.58
CA ASN A 43 12.89 -19.57 10.05
C ASN A 43 12.82 -20.88 9.26
N PHE A 44 13.32 -20.93 8.02
CA PHE A 44 13.30 -22.13 7.17
C PHE A 44 14.69 -22.61 6.80
N SER A 45 15.76 -22.02 7.36
CA SER A 45 17.16 -22.39 7.11
C SER A 45 17.54 -22.42 5.63
N MET A 46 16.93 -21.56 4.82
CA MET A 46 17.21 -21.43 3.39
C MET A 46 18.52 -20.66 3.17
N THR A 47 19.21 -20.98 2.10
CA THR A 47 20.37 -20.21 1.65
C THR A 47 19.93 -18.89 1.01
N ALA A 48 20.81 -17.88 1.04
CA ALA A 48 20.54 -16.57 0.42
C ALA A 48 20.25 -16.69 -1.09
N THR A 49 20.90 -17.65 -1.78
CA THR A 49 20.71 -17.89 -3.21
C THR A 49 19.33 -18.47 -3.50
N GLU A 50 18.90 -19.49 -2.76
CA GLU A 50 17.56 -20.09 -2.91
C GLU A 50 16.46 -19.06 -2.67
N VAL A 51 16.58 -18.29 -1.57
CA VAL A 51 15.62 -17.21 -1.28
C VAL A 51 15.64 -16.17 -2.38
N GLY A 52 16.80 -15.72 -2.84
CA GLY A 52 16.92 -14.74 -3.90
C GLY A 52 16.19 -15.15 -5.17
N ILE A 53 16.30 -16.39 -5.59
CA ILE A 53 15.65 -16.91 -6.78
C ILE A 53 14.13 -17.06 -6.56
N ILE A 54 13.72 -17.83 -5.55
CA ILE A 54 12.31 -18.18 -5.35
C ILE A 54 11.52 -16.95 -4.94
N TYR A 55 11.99 -16.20 -3.95
CA TYR A 55 11.35 -14.99 -3.47
C TYR A 55 11.28 -13.91 -4.56
N GLY A 56 12.38 -13.76 -5.36
CA GLY A 56 12.41 -12.82 -6.47
C GLY A 56 11.36 -13.12 -7.53
N LEU A 57 11.25 -14.39 -7.96
CA LEU A 57 10.23 -14.81 -8.93
C LEU A 57 8.80 -14.59 -8.39
N ILE A 58 8.54 -14.99 -7.14
CA ILE A 58 7.24 -14.77 -6.49
C ILE A 58 6.89 -13.28 -6.44
N THR A 59 7.86 -12.44 -6.10
CA THR A 59 7.67 -10.98 -6.03
C THR A 59 7.33 -10.41 -7.40
N VAL A 60 8.09 -10.75 -8.44
CA VAL A 60 7.89 -10.20 -9.79
C VAL A 60 6.53 -10.62 -10.34
N PHE A 61 6.26 -11.93 -10.39
CA PHE A 61 5.00 -12.41 -10.99
C PHE A 61 3.78 -12.06 -10.15
N GLY A 62 3.87 -12.15 -8.82
CA GLY A 62 2.77 -11.77 -7.93
C GLY A 62 2.43 -10.30 -8.04
N SER A 63 3.44 -9.42 -8.05
CA SER A 63 3.23 -7.98 -8.16
C SER A 63 2.69 -7.58 -9.54
N MET A 64 3.18 -8.19 -10.61
CA MET A 64 2.69 -7.93 -11.96
C MET A 64 1.21 -8.29 -12.10
N ILE A 65 0.81 -9.47 -11.63
CA ILE A 65 -0.60 -9.91 -11.62
C ILE A 65 -1.43 -8.96 -10.76
N GLY A 66 -0.93 -8.60 -9.57
CA GLY A 66 -1.63 -7.72 -8.64
C GLY A 66 -1.93 -6.35 -9.25
N VAL A 67 -0.95 -5.70 -9.86
CA VAL A 67 -1.13 -4.38 -10.48
C VAL A 67 -2.13 -4.44 -11.65
N ILE A 68 -2.00 -5.45 -12.53
CA ILE A 68 -2.89 -5.62 -13.69
C ILE A 68 -4.32 -5.92 -13.23
N CYS A 69 -4.51 -6.92 -12.39
CA CYS A 69 -5.84 -7.30 -11.90
C CYS A 69 -6.47 -6.18 -11.07
N GLY A 70 -5.67 -5.51 -10.24
CA GLY A 70 -6.12 -4.40 -9.43
C GLY A 70 -6.59 -3.22 -10.26
N GLY A 71 -5.89 -2.87 -11.35
CA GLY A 71 -6.32 -1.84 -12.29
C GLY A 71 -7.66 -2.19 -12.94
N ILE A 72 -7.75 -3.38 -13.55
CA ILE A 72 -8.99 -3.85 -14.22
C ILE A 72 -10.19 -3.91 -13.25
N LEU A 73 -9.98 -4.46 -12.05
CA LEU A 73 -11.04 -4.55 -11.04
C LEU A 73 -11.45 -3.17 -10.51
N GLY A 74 -10.48 -2.26 -10.34
CA GLY A 74 -10.75 -0.90 -9.89
C GLY A 74 -11.60 -0.12 -10.88
N ASP A 75 -11.31 -0.24 -12.18
CA ASP A 75 -12.07 0.41 -13.23
C ASP A 75 -13.50 -0.16 -13.31
N LYS A 76 -13.66 -1.49 -13.28
CA LYS A 76 -14.98 -2.13 -13.24
C LYS A 76 -15.80 -1.73 -12.00
N LEU A 77 -15.17 -1.67 -10.83
CA LEU A 77 -15.86 -1.23 -9.63
C LEU A 77 -16.25 0.24 -9.70
N ARG A 78 -15.45 1.07 -10.36
CA ARG A 78 -15.73 2.49 -10.57
C ARG A 78 -16.94 2.69 -11.48
N GLU A 79 -17.13 1.88 -12.51
CA GLU A 79 -18.31 1.91 -13.39
C GLU A 79 -19.61 1.67 -12.60
N THR A 80 -19.56 0.82 -11.56
CA THR A 80 -20.73 0.46 -10.76
C THR A 80 -20.93 1.35 -9.53
N TYR A 81 -19.83 1.74 -8.87
CA TYR A 81 -19.84 2.48 -7.62
C TYR A 81 -18.92 3.70 -7.67
N VAL A 82 -19.42 4.87 -7.25
CA VAL A 82 -18.60 6.09 -7.17
C VAL A 82 -17.33 5.87 -6.32
N ASN A 83 -17.44 5.13 -5.23
CA ASN A 83 -16.31 4.80 -4.33
C ASN A 83 -15.57 3.51 -4.73
N GLY A 84 -15.80 2.96 -5.93
CA GLY A 84 -15.31 1.64 -6.33
C GLY A 84 -13.80 1.47 -6.18
N LYS A 85 -13.01 2.47 -6.58
CA LYS A 85 -11.54 2.45 -6.41
C LYS A 85 -11.12 2.42 -4.93
N LEU A 86 -11.78 3.21 -4.07
CA LEU A 86 -11.48 3.21 -2.63
C LEU A 86 -11.86 1.87 -1.97
N TYR A 87 -12.97 1.26 -2.40
CA TYR A 87 -13.36 -0.07 -1.92
C TYR A 87 -12.32 -1.14 -2.29
N LEU A 88 -11.77 -1.08 -3.52
CA LEU A 88 -10.69 -1.98 -3.90
C LEU A 88 -9.45 -1.78 -3.04
N ILE A 89 -9.05 -0.54 -2.79
CA ILE A 89 -7.88 -0.22 -1.95
C ILE A 89 -8.08 -0.77 -0.53
N MET A 90 -9.26 -0.58 0.05
CA MET A 90 -9.59 -1.12 1.38
C MET A 90 -9.57 -2.66 1.39
N ALA A 91 -10.17 -3.30 0.40
CA ALA A 91 -10.16 -4.76 0.25
C ALA A 91 -8.73 -5.29 0.08
N SER A 92 -7.92 -4.62 -0.74
CA SER A 92 -6.50 -4.94 -0.93
C SER A 92 -5.71 -4.83 0.38
N ALA A 93 -5.94 -3.80 1.19
CA ALA A 93 -5.28 -3.64 2.50
C ALA A 93 -5.65 -4.78 3.46
N VAL A 94 -6.92 -5.17 3.53
CA VAL A 94 -7.38 -6.30 4.35
C VAL A 94 -6.78 -7.61 3.87
N LEU A 95 -6.84 -7.89 2.56
CA LEU A 95 -6.27 -9.11 1.97
C LEU A 95 -4.75 -9.17 2.17
N THR A 96 -4.04 -8.03 2.09
CA THR A 96 -2.62 -7.93 2.41
C THR A 96 -2.35 -8.38 3.84
N GLY A 97 -3.13 -7.92 4.82
CA GLY A 97 -3.00 -8.34 6.21
C GLY A 97 -3.25 -9.84 6.41
N VAL A 98 -4.35 -10.37 5.86
CA VAL A 98 -4.72 -11.79 5.99
C VAL A 98 -3.66 -12.70 5.35
N THR A 99 -3.23 -12.37 4.13
CA THR A 99 -2.23 -13.19 3.42
C THR A 99 -0.84 -13.06 4.02
N ALA A 100 -0.52 -11.90 4.62
CA ALA A 100 0.70 -11.71 5.39
C ALA A 100 0.72 -12.60 6.64
N ILE A 101 -0.35 -12.66 7.41
CA ILE A 101 -0.48 -13.61 8.52
C ILE A 101 -0.28 -15.04 8.02
N GLY A 102 -0.90 -15.39 6.90
CA GLY A 102 -0.77 -16.70 6.28
C GLY A 102 0.69 -17.10 6.04
N PHE A 103 1.50 -16.26 5.36
CA PHE A 103 2.90 -16.63 5.06
C PHE A 103 3.80 -16.56 6.30
N ILE A 104 3.59 -15.60 7.21
CA ILE A 104 4.40 -15.43 8.42
C ILE A 104 4.21 -16.60 9.39
N HIS A 105 2.99 -17.12 9.50
CA HIS A 105 2.65 -18.16 10.49
C HIS A 105 2.59 -19.59 9.92
N SER A 106 2.80 -19.77 8.61
CA SER A 106 2.92 -21.10 8.03
C SER A 106 4.16 -21.82 8.53
N GLU A 107 3.99 -23.06 8.96
CA GLU A 107 5.10 -23.96 9.36
C GLU A 107 5.71 -24.67 8.15
N ASN A 108 4.93 -24.85 7.09
CA ASN A 108 5.37 -25.50 5.85
C ASN A 108 5.87 -24.45 4.85
N LEU A 109 7.06 -24.70 4.30
CA LEU A 109 7.72 -23.80 3.34
C LEU A 109 6.88 -23.54 2.08
N VAL A 110 6.30 -24.60 1.51
CA VAL A 110 5.47 -24.49 0.29
C VAL A 110 4.21 -23.66 0.57
N ALA A 111 3.55 -23.92 1.71
CA ALA A 111 2.39 -23.14 2.12
C ALA A 111 2.76 -21.66 2.36
N SER A 112 3.92 -21.38 3.00
CA SER A 112 4.41 -20.04 3.22
C SER A 112 4.64 -19.30 1.90
N PHE A 113 5.31 -19.92 0.92
CA PHE A 113 5.51 -19.30 -0.40
C PHE A 113 4.22 -19.12 -1.19
N THR A 114 3.26 -20.04 -1.07
CA THR A 114 1.93 -19.90 -1.69
C THR A 114 1.20 -18.67 -1.13
N TRP A 115 1.14 -18.52 0.20
CA TRP A 115 0.59 -17.34 0.84
C TRP A 115 1.35 -16.07 0.47
N LYS A 116 2.68 -16.15 0.36
CA LYS A 116 3.52 -15.03 -0.07
C LYS A 116 3.22 -14.57 -1.50
N PHE A 117 2.94 -15.51 -2.41
CA PHE A 117 2.52 -15.19 -3.77
C PHE A 117 1.20 -14.43 -3.78
N VAL A 118 0.19 -14.94 -3.05
CA VAL A 118 -1.12 -14.25 -2.92
C VAL A 118 -0.97 -12.90 -2.22
N TYR A 119 -0.07 -12.81 -1.23
CA TYR A 119 0.27 -11.54 -0.60
C TYR A 119 0.79 -10.50 -1.60
N HIS A 120 1.69 -10.88 -2.52
CA HIS A 120 2.19 -9.93 -3.51
C HIS A 120 1.09 -9.45 -4.45
N ILE A 121 0.17 -10.33 -4.86
CA ILE A 121 -1.00 -9.94 -5.63
C ILE A 121 -1.85 -8.92 -4.85
N ALA A 122 -2.19 -9.24 -3.61
CA ALA A 122 -3.02 -8.37 -2.78
C ALA A 122 -2.35 -7.02 -2.48
N SER A 123 -1.07 -7.05 -2.10
CA SER A 123 -0.31 -5.87 -1.65
C SER A 123 0.03 -4.87 -2.76
N THR A 124 -0.14 -5.23 -4.03
CA THR A 124 0.13 -4.35 -5.18
C THR A 124 -1.13 -3.95 -5.95
N ALA A 125 -2.24 -4.65 -5.76
CA ALA A 125 -3.49 -4.42 -6.48
C ALA A 125 -4.07 -3.00 -6.29
N TRP A 126 -3.81 -2.35 -5.18
CA TRP A 126 -4.32 -1.02 -4.86
C TRP A 126 -3.60 0.13 -5.57
N LEU A 127 -2.36 -0.09 -6.04
CA LEU A 127 -1.45 0.98 -6.44
C LEU A 127 -1.98 1.81 -7.63
N GLY A 128 -2.51 1.14 -8.66
CA GLY A 128 -3.11 1.80 -9.82
C GLY A 128 -4.34 2.64 -9.45
N CYS A 129 -5.21 2.10 -8.60
CA CYS A 129 -6.40 2.81 -8.11
C CYS A 129 -6.04 4.02 -7.27
N ALA A 130 -5.02 3.93 -6.41
CA ALA A 130 -4.57 5.07 -5.62
C ALA A 130 -3.99 6.18 -6.51
N ALA A 131 -3.13 5.82 -7.46
CA ALA A 131 -2.52 6.78 -8.38
C ALA A 131 -3.59 7.50 -9.23
N SER A 132 -4.58 6.78 -9.77
CA SER A 132 -5.68 7.37 -10.54
C SER A 132 -6.55 8.26 -9.67
N THR A 133 -6.91 7.83 -8.46
CA THR A 133 -7.71 8.65 -7.52
C THR A 133 -7.01 9.96 -7.18
N VAL A 134 -5.69 9.95 -6.98
CA VAL A 134 -4.91 11.17 -6.72
C VAL A 134 -4.98 12.14 -7.90
N THR A 135 -4.89 11.63 -9.13
CA THR A 135 -4.93 12.48 -10.33
C THR A 135 -6.33 12.95 -10.72
N GLU A 136 -7.37 12.21 -10.36
CA GLU A 136 -8.78 12.58 -10.58
C GLU A 136 -9.28 13.66 -9.62
N LEU A 137 -8.72 13.71 -8.41
CA LEU A 137 -9.10 14.69 -7.37
C LEU A 137 -8.31 16.00 -7.43
N VAL A 138 -7.64 16.28 -8.55
CA VAL A 138 -6.91 17.52 -8.77
C VAL A 138 -7.14 18.06 -10.17
N LEU A 139 -7.00 19.39 -10.35
CA LEU A 139 -7.07 20.01 -11.66
C LEU A 139 -6.00 19.45 -12.60
N PRO A 140 -6.26 19.31 -13.92
CA PRO A 140 -5.34 18.74 -14.90
C PRO A 140 -3.91 19.30 -14.82
N ARG A 141 -3.77 20.61 -14.68
CA ARG A 141 -2.48 21.31 -14.52
C ARG A 141 -1.71 20.94 -13.24
N LEU A 142 -2.37 20.38 -12.24
CA LEU A 142 -1.77 20.00 -10.94
C LEU A 142 -1.47 18.51 -10.82
N ARG A 143 -1.88 17.68 -11.79
CA ARG A 143 -1.72 16.21 -11.76
C ARG A 143 -0.27 15.77 -11.53
N ALA A 144 0.68 16.42 -12.22
CA ALA A 144 2.11 16.10 -12.05
C ALA A 144 2.61 16.39 -10.63
N VAL A 145 2.20 17.52 -10.05
CA VAL A 145 2.58 17.92 -8.69
C VAL A 145 1.95 16.99 -7.64
N ALA A 146 0.67 16.67 -7.81
CA ALA A 146 -0.04 15.73 -6.92
C ALA A 146 0.58 14.34 -6.96
N SER A 147 0.93 13.83 -8.15
CA SER A 147 1.61 12.55 -8.32
C SER A 147 3.00 12.55 -7.67
N ALA A 148 3.77 13.63 -7.83
CA ALA A 148 5.08 13.76 -7.19
C ALA A 148 4.95 13.76 -5.65
N PHE A 149 3.97 14.48 -5.12
CA PHE A 149 3.69 14.51 -3.68
C PHE A 149 3.22 13.14 -3.16
N PHE A 150 2.36 12.45 -3.91
CA PHE A 150 1.94 11.09 -3.61
C PHE A 150 3.13 10.14 -3.50
N ILE A 151 4.02 10.11 -4.51
CA ILE A 151 5.22 9.26 -4.50
C ILE A 151 6.16 9.64 -3.34
N LEU A 152 6.31 10.93 -3.04
CA LEU A 152 7.11 11.39 -1.93
C LEU A 152 6.58 10.86 -0.60
N MET A 153 5.27 10.94 -0.36
CA MET A 153 4.63 10.42 0.84
C MET A 153 4.81 8.90 0.98
N LEU A 154 4.63 8.14 -0.12
CA LEU A 154 4.86 6.70 -0.12
C LEU A 154 6.31 6.34 0.23
N SER A 155 7.27 7.11 -0.29
CA SER A 155 8.69 6.85 -0.07
C SER A 155 9.13 7.25 1.34
N MET A 156 8.73 8.41 1.83
CA MET A 156 9.19 8.89 3.14
C MET A 156 8.57 8.09 4.30
N ILE A 157 7.29 7.83 4.26
CA ILE A 157 6.59 7.11 5.34
C ILE A 157 6.69 5.58 5.11
N GLY A 158 6.42 5.13 3.88
CA GLY A 158 6.41 3.70 3.58
C GLY A 158 7.82 3.11 3.56
N LEU A 159 8.66 3.55 2.60
CA LEU A 159 9.97 2.95 2.36
C LEU A 159 10.98 3.26 3.46
N ALA A 160 11.01 4.50 4.00
CA ALA A 160 11.99 4.84 5.01
C ALA A 160 11.59 4.33 6.40
N LEU A 161 10.35 4.59 6.86
CA LEU A 161 9.94 4.24 8.22
C LEU A 161 9.52 2.77 8.36
N GLY A 162 8.97 2.15 7.32
CA GLY A 162 8.48 0.76 7.39
C GLY A 162 9.57 -0.22 7.83
N PRO A 163 10.65 -0.39 7.05
CA PRO A 163 11.74 -1.28 7.43
C PRO A 163 12.44 -0.85 8.72
N TYR A 164 12.65 0.46 8.92
CA TYR A 164 13.32 0.99 10.11
C TYR A 164 12.60 0.60 11.41
N LEU A 165 11.30 0.89 11.51
CA LEU A 165 10.54 0.59 12.72
C LEU A 165 10.35 -0.92 12.93
N THR A 166 10.16 -1.69 11.85
CA THR A 166 10.06 -3.15 11.96
C THR A 166 11.38 -3.77 12.43
N GLY A 167 12.52 -3.28 11.95
CA GLY A 167 13.84 -3.69 12.42
C GLY A 167 14.05 -3.36 13.89
N MET A 168 13.73 -2.12 14.30
CA MET A 168 13.83 -1.69 15.71
C MET A 168 12.98 -2.57 16.64
N VAL A 169 11.76 -2.90 16.25
CA VAL A 169 10.90 -3.81 17.02
C VAL A 169 11.50 -5.21 17.10
N SER A 170 12.06 -5.72 16.00
CA SER A 170 12.76 -7.02 15.99
C SER A 170 13.96 -7.02 16.97
N ASP A 171 14.74 -5.94 17.02
CA ASP A 171 15.87 -5.80 17.93
C ASP A 171 15.43 -5.72 19.40
N ILE A 172 14.30 -5.05 19.69
CA ILE A 172 13.71 -5.05 21.03
C ILE A 172 13.35 -6.47 21.48
N TYR A 173 12.75 -7.28 20.59
CA TYR A 173 12.43 -8.69 20.88
C TYR A 173 13.70 -9.53 21.09
N ILE A 174 14.77 -9.31 20.30
CA ILE A 174 16.04 -10.02 20.49
C ILE A 174 16.64 -9.65 21.85
N ASN A 175 16.65 -8.38 22.21
CA ASN A 175 17.17 -7.90 23.49
C ASN A 175 16.35 -8.41 24.71
N SER A 176 15.09 -8.77 24.49
CA SER A 176 14.24 -9.42 25.50
C SER A 176 14.48 -10.94 25.62
N GLY A 177 15.42 -11.50 24.86
CA GLY A 177 15.82 -12.91 24.93
C GLY A 177 15.19 -13.81 23.86
N LEU A 178 14.44 -13.30 22.89
CA LEU A 178 13.95 -14.11 21.77
C LEU A 178 15.06 -14.40 20.77
N LEU A 179 15.00 -15.60 20.18
CA LEU A 179 15.87 -15.96 19.04
C LEU A 179 15.55 -15.07 17.82
N PRO A 180 16.54 -14.81 16.95
CA PRO A 180 16.39 -13.90 15.81
C PRO A 180 15.26 -14.22 14.82
N GLY A 181 14.91 -15.52 14.64
CA GLY A 181 13.80 -15.97 13.80
C GLY A 181 12.44 -15.58 14.37
N PRO A 182 12.08 -16.07 15.58
CA PRO A 182 10.85 -15.67 16.29
C PRO A 182 10.73 -14.17 16.53
N ALA A 183 11.81 -13.47 16.87
CA ALA A 183 11.82 -12.03 17.06
C ALA A 183 11.38 -11.29 15.79
N LEU A 184 11.94 -11.66 14.64
CA LEU A 184 11.58 -11.09 13.35
C LEU A 184 10.12 -11.43 12.97
N LYS A 185 9.69 -12.67 13.19
CA LYS A 185 8.30 -13.12 12.97
C LYS A 185 7.31 -12.25 13.75
N ASN A 186 7.57 -12.01 15.03
CA ASN A 186 6.72 -11.19 15.88
C ASN A 186 6.72 -9.71 15.45
N ALA A 187 7.88 -9.16 15.09
CA ALA A 187 7.99 -7.80 14.58
C ALA A 187 7.20 -7.59 13.28
N MET A 188 7.32 -8.52 12.32
CA MET A 188 6.55 -8.50 11.07
C MET A 188 5.05 -8.61 11.34
N THR A 189 4.63 -9.45 12.28
CA THR A 189 3.21 -9.58 12.66
C THR A 189 2.69 -8.30 13.30
N LEU A 190 3.44 -7.67 14.19
CA LEU A 190 3.05 -6.40 14.81
C LEU A 190 2.93 -5.28 13.78
N THR A 191 3.78 -5.27 12.77
CA THR A 191 3.73 -4.29 11.67
C THR A 191 2.37 -4.29 10.95
N LEU A 192 1.66 -5.43 10.89
CA LEU A 192 0.36 -5.54 10.22
C LEU A 192 -0.74 -4.71 10.91
N VAL A 193 -0.59 -4.41 12.20
CA VAL A 193 -1.56 -3.57 12.94
C VAL A 193 -1.70 -2.19 12.29
N VAL A 194 -0.67 -1.71 11.64
CA VAL A 194 -0.67 -0.42 10.93
C VAL A 194 -1.73 -0.37 9.82
N LEU A 195 -2.14 -1.52 9.24
CA LEU A 195 -3.18 -1.59 8.20
C LEU A 195 -4.59 -1.18 8.69
N VAL A 196 -4.81 -1.08 9.98
CA VAL A 196 -6.06 -0.56 10.53
C VAL A 196 -6.23 0.93 10.20
N LEU A 197 -5.13 1.69 10.16
CA LEU A 197 -5.16 3.14 9.91
C LEU A 197 -5.68 3.48 8.50
N PRO A 198 -5.12 2.92 7.40
CA PRO A 198 -5.63 3.21 6.06
C PRO A 198 -7.09 2.79 5.88
N PHE A 199 -7.52 1.67 6.49
CA PHE A 199 -8.91 1.26 6.43
C PHE A 199 -9.85 2.31 7.02
N GLY A 200 -9.56 2.81 8.22
CA GLY A 200 -10.35 3.84 8.88
C GLY A 200 -10.37 5.17 8.10
N LEU A 201 -9.20 5.63 7.63
CA LEU A 201 -9.08 6.86 6.86
C LEU A 201 -9.82 6.80 5.52
N LEU A 202 -9.72 5.68 4.79
CA LEU A 202 -10.41 5.48 3.52
C LEU A 202 -11.92 5.33 3.70
N ALA A 203 -12.39 4.69 4.77
CA ALA A 203 -13.81 4.63 5.08
C ALA A 203 -14.42 6.02 5.29
N VAL A 204 -13.66 6.93 5.89
CA VAL A 204 -14.06 8.35 6.01
C VAL A 204 -13.96 9.07 4.67
N ALA A 205 -12.91 8.81 3.87
CA ALA A 205 -12.71 9.41 2.54
C ALA A 205 -13.89 9.11 1.60
N CYS A 206 -14.47 7.90 1.66
CA CYS A 206 -15.65 7.52 0.88
C CYS A 206 -16.85 8.46 1.05
N LYS A 207 -16.97 9.14 2.19
CA LYS A 207 -18.07 10.09 2.44
C LYS A 207 -17.90 11.40 1.68
N TYR A 208 -16.67 11.78 1.37
CA TYR A 208 -16.35 13.06 0.75
C TYR A 208 -16.06 12.94 -0.75
N LEU A 209 -15.68 11.76 -1.25
CA LEU A 209 -15.19 11.55 -2.61
C LEU A 209 -16.14 12.11 -3.68
N LYS A 210 -17.44 11.80 -3.59
CA LYS A 210 -18.44 12.24 -4.56
C LYS A 210 -18.56 13.76 -4.65
N ASN A 211 -18.52 14.44 -3.51
CA ASN A 211 -18.66 15.89 -3.45
C ASN A 211 -17.38 16.58 -3.94
N ASP A 212 -16.22 16.04 -3.54
CA ASP A 212 -14.92 16.57 -3.92
C ASP A 212 -14.68 16.42 -5.44
N GLU A 213 -15.08 15.28 -6.04
CA GLU A 213 -15.06 15.10 -7.48
C GLU A 213 -15.92 16.12 -8.20
N ALA A 214 -17.18 16.31 -7.78
CA ALA A 214 -18.10 17.27 -8.39
C ALA A 214 -17.53 18.70 -8.34
N GLU A 215 -16.93 19.10 -7.21
CA GLU A 215 -16.29 20.43 -7.06
C GLU A 215 -15.12 20.61 -8.01
N ILE A 216 -14.28 19.57 -8.19
CA ILE A 216 -13.14 19.62 -9.12
C ILE A 216 -13.60 19.72 -10.57
N TYR A 217 -14.65 18.96 -10.96
CA TYR A 217 -15.22 19.01 -12.31
C TYR A 217 -15.79 20.39 -12.64
N GLU A 218 -16.59 20.98 -11.75
CA GLU A 218 -17.14 22.32 -11.91
C GLU A 218 -16.04 23.37 -12.05
N LYS A 219 -15.00 23.25 -11.22
CA LYS A 219 -13.89 24.20 -11.23
C LYS A 219 -13.04 24.10 -12.49
N ALA A 220 -12.74 22.87 -12.97
CA ALA A 220 -12.03 22.69 -14.23
C ALA A 220 -12.82 23.27 -15.40
N ARG A 221 -14.15 23.01 -15.44
CA ARG A 221 -15.02 23.58 -16.48
C ARG A 221 -15.05 25.11 -16.46
N SER A 222 -15.06 25.72 -15.27
CA SER A 222 -15.03 27.18 -15.13
C SER A 222 -13.70 27.81 -15.60
N LEU A 223 -12.62 27.03 -15.60
CA LEU A 223 -11.29 27.43 -16.04
C LEU A 223 -11.01 27.07 -17.51
N GLY A 224 -11.94 26.38 -18.20
CA GLY A 224 -11.74 25.90 -19.57
C GLY A 224 -10.74 24.77 -19.69
N GLU A 225 -10.50 24.02 -18.59
CA GLU A 225 -9.63 22.84 -18.60
C GLU A 225 -10.46 21.59 -18.96
N GLU A 226 -10.02 20.81 -19.96
CA GLU A 226 -10.60 19.51 -20.29
C GLU A 226 -10.17 18.46 -19.26
N ILE A 227 -11.13 17.65 -18.75
CA ILE A 227 -10.90 16.62 -17.72
C ILE A 227 -10.94 15.23 -18.32
#